data_e227388525fac0a25858d988fcb59f5f
#
_entry.id   e227388525fac0a25858d988fcb59f5f
#
_cell.length_a   1.000
_cell.length_b   1.000
_cell.length_c   1.000
_cell.angle_alpha   90.00
_cell.angle_beta   90.00
_cell.angle_gamma   90.00
#
_symmetry.space_group_name_H-M   'P 1'
#
loop_
_entity.id
_entity.type
_entity.pdbx_description
1 polymer ?
#
loop_
_entity_poly.entity_id
_entity_poly.type
_entity_poly.pdbx_seq_one_letter_code
_entity_poly.pdbx_strand_id
1 'polypeptide(L)'
;MFTHYSLDTLLGHSLTAIGRAADLVWWIFDVDGAEYSLHTQCTFRVLHDGEAVLSRSDIYCIRDDKPLGRDNSWFDYDVAELAPLLPAKVVSIECSEMNDLTICTENGLRIEKEPQ
;
A
#
# COMPACT_ATOMS: atom_id res chain seq x y z
N MET A 1 8.06 -3.56 -15.94
CA MET A 1 8.57 -4.52 -14.96
C MET A 1 9.50 -3.81 -13.98
N PHE A 2 9.30 -4.02 -12.69
CA PHE A 2 10.21 -3.50 -11.70
C PHE A 2 11.47 -4.33 -11.62
N THR A 3 12.59 -3.65 -11.44
CA THR A 3 13.85 -4.28 -11.07
C THR A 3 14.15 -3.96 -9.61
N HIS A 4 15.03 -4.72 -8.98
CA HIS A 4 15.36 -4.52 -7.56
C HIS A 4 15.87 -3.11 -7.27
N TYR A 5 16.72 -2.56 -8.13
CA TYR A 5 17.25 -1.22 -7.87
C TYR A 5 16.18 -0.13 -8.04
N SER A 6 15.12 -0.38 -8.81
CA SER A 6 14.00 0.56 -8.89
C SER A 6 13.24 0.62 -7.58
N LEU A 7 13.09 -0.52 -6.88
CA LEU A 7 12.47 -0.57 -5.57
C LEU A 7 13.36 0.06 -4.51
N ASP A 8 14.66 -0.19 -4.58
CA ASP A 8 15.62 0.39 -3.63
C ASP A 8 15.62 1.91 -3.68
N THR A 9 15.22 2.50 -4.80
CA THR A 9 15.06 3.94 -4.92
C THR A 9 14.08 4.50 -3.89
N LEU A 10 13.15 3.69 -3.41
CA LEU A 10 12.15 4.12 -2.42
C LEU A 10 12.71 4.24 -1.01
N LEU A 11 13.87 3.65 -0.70
CA LEU A 11 14.47 3.74 0.63
C LEU A 11 14.74 5.19 1.00
N GLY A 12 14.31 5.58 2.20
CA GLY A 12 14.48 6.94 2.70
C GLY A 12 13.46 7.94 2.17
N HIS A 13 12.60 7.53 1.27
CA HIS A 13 11.54 8.36 0.69
C HIS A 13 10.19 7.96 1.25
N SER A 14 9.15 8.74 0.98
CA SER A 14 7.89 8.58 1.70
C SER A 14 6.77 8.05 0.82
N LEU A 15 6.01 7.10 1.39
CA LEU A 15 4.71 6.73 0.88
C LEU A 15 3.74 7.87 1.20
N THR A 16 3.12 8.45 0.18
CA THR A 16 2.28 9.63 0.33
C THR A 16 0.80 9.36 0.15
N ALA A 17 0.45 8.32 -0.62
CA ALA A 17 -0.96 8.00 -0.87
C ALA A 17 -1.13 6.53 -1.25
N ILE A 18 -2.31 6.01 -0.97
CA ILE A 18 -2.76 4.68 -1.36
C ILE A 18 -4.11 4.87 -2.03
N GLY A 19 -4.33 4.24 -3.17
CA GLY A 19 -5.60 4.34 -3.87
C GLY A 19 -5.87 3.11 -4.73
N ARG A 20 -7.02 3.13 -5.39
CA ARG A 20 -7.39 2.04 -6.29
C ARG A 20 -8.28 2.53 -7.44
N ALA A 21 -8.26 1.77 -8.52
CA ALA A 21 -9.25 1.83 -9.57
C ALA A 21 -9.73 0.40 -9.78
N ALA A 22 -11.00 0.12 -9.47
CA ALA A 22 -11.52 -1.25 -9.41
C ALA A 22 -10.63 -2.11 -8.50
N ASP A 23 -9.97 -3.14 -9.01
CA ASP A 23 -9.11 -4.03 -8.23
C ASP A 23 -7.61 -3.71 -8.38
N LEU A 24 -7.27 -2.69 -9.13
CA LEU A 24 -5.88 -2.23 -9.25
C LEU A 24 -5.60 -1.25 -8.13
N VAL A 25 -4.64 -1.59 -7.27
CA VAL A 25 -4.22 -0.74 -6.15
C VAL A 25 -2.92 -0.06 -6.52
N TRP A 26 -2.81 1.23 -6.20
CA TRP A 26 -1.58 1.97 -6.40
C TRP A 26 -1.06 2.51 -5.07
N TRP A 27 0.27 2.52 -4.97
CA TRP A 27 1.03 3.04 -3.83
C TRP A 27 1.89 4.15 -4.37
N ILE A 28 1.67 5.38 -3.90
CA ILE A 28 2.35 6.57 -4.42
C ILE A 28 3.45 6.97 -3.47
N PHE A 29 4.65 7.13 -4.01
CA PHE A 29 5.84 7.54 -3.24
C PHE A 29 6.38 8.84 -3.81
N ASP A 30 6.87 9.72 -2.93
CA ASP A 30 7.59 10.93 -3.33
C ASP A 30 9.09 10.67 -3.23
N VAL A 31 9.78 10.75 -4.36
CA VAL A 31 11.22 10.56 -4.45
C VAL A 31 11.82 11.83 -5.02
N ASP A 32 12.36 12.68 -4.14
CA ASP A 32 13.00 13.95 -4.50
C ASP A 32 12.09 14.85 -5.38
N GLY A 33 10.81 14.90 -5.03
CA GLY A 33 9.84 15.70 -5.75
C GLY A 33 9.20 15.01 -6.95
N ALA A 34 9.68 13.82 -7.31
CA ALA A 34 9.08 13.01 -8.38
C ALA A 34 8.14 11.97 -7.78
N GLU A 35 7.00 11.78 -8.42
CA GLU A 35 6.02 10.79 -7.97
C GLU A 35 6.32 9.44 -8.59
N TYR A 36 6.49 8.43 -7.75
CA TYR A 36 6.65 7.04 -8.16
C TYR A 36 5.41 6.26 -7.76
N SER A 37 4.87 5.46 -8.68
CA SER A 37 3.68 4.68 -8.43
C SER A 37 3.98 3.20 -8.59
N LEU A 38 3.70 2.43 -7.54
CA LEU A 38 3.74 0.97 -7.58
C LEU A 38 2.30 0.49 -7.72
N HIS A 39 2.04 -0.34 -8.73
CA HIS A 39 0.69 -0.86 -8.98
C HIS A 39 0.63 -2.34 -8.64
N THR A 40 -0.45 -2.77 -7.98
CA THR A 40 -0.62 -4.18 -7.60
C THR A 40 -2.02 -4.68 -7.95
N GLN A 41 -2.08 -5.91 -8.49
CA GLN A 41 -3.31 -6.66 -8.70
C GLN A 41 -3.22 -8.04 -8.03
N CYS A 42 -2.28 -8.20 -7.13
CA CYS A 42 -2.03 -9.44 -6.40
C CYS A 42 -2.49 -9.32 -4.96
N THR A 43 -2.40 -10.41 -4.22
CA THR A 43 -2.70 -10.41 -2.78
C THR A 43 -1.69 -9.52 -2.05
N PHE A 44 -2.22 -8.69 -1.16
CA PHE A 44 -1.41 -7.82 -0.31
C PHE A 44 -2.11 -7.62 1.02
N ARG A 45 -1.35 -7.17 2.00
CA ARG A 45 -1.91 -6.66 3.26
C ARG A 45 -1.01 -5.57 3.81
N VAL A 46 -1.61 -4.69 4.60
CA VAL A 46 -0.89 -3.66 5.34
C VAL A 46 -1.12 -3.89 6.81
N LEU A 47 -0.03 -3.89 7.58
CA LEU A 47 -0.09 -3.98 9.03
C LEU A 47 0.38 -2.64 9.61
N HIS A 48 -0.19 -2.28 10.76
CA HIS A 48 0.27 -1.13 11.55
C HIS A 48 0.55 -1.65 12.94
N ASP A 49 1.82 -1.53 13.37
CA ASP A 49 2.30 -2.05 14.65
C ASP A 49 1.92 -3.52 14.87
N GLY A 50 1.98 -4.30 13.80
CA GLY A 50 1.73 -5.74 13.84
C GLY A 50 0.29 -6.17 13.63
N GLU A 51 -0.65 -5.22 13.56
CA GLU A 51 -2.06 -5.53 13.33
C GLU A 51 -2.43 -5.27 11.86
N ALA A 52 -3.14 -6.22 11.25
CA ALA A 52 -3.62 -6.06 9.89
C ALA A 52 -4.70 -4.98 9.84
N VAL A 53 -4.49 -3.94 9.02
CA VAL A 53 -5.39 -2.79 8.92
C VAL A 53 -5.98 -2.62 7.53
N LEU A 54 -5.42 -3.29 6.52
CA LEU A 54 -5.88 -3.20 5.15
C LEU A 54 -5.47 -4.48 4.42
N SER A 55 -6.35 -4.99 3.56
CA SER A 55 -6.02 -6.14 2.72
C SER A 55 -6.76 -6.06 1.40
N ARG A 56 -6.34 -6.90 0.44
CA ARG A 56 -6.99 -6.97 -0.87
C ARG A 56 -8.45 -7.36 -0.77
N SER A 57 -8.80 -8.26 0.16
CA SER A 57 -10.19 -8.71 0.32
C SER A 57 -11.12 -7.55 0.69
N ASP A 58 -10.61 -6.50 1.31
CA ASP A 58 -11.41 -5.34 1.70
C ASP A 58 -12.01 -4.61 0.49
N ILE A 59 -11.40 -4.73 -0.69
CA ILE A 59 -11.92 -4.13 -1.92
C ILE A 59 -13.31 -4.68 -2.24
N TYR A 60 -13.55 -5.95 -1.92
CA TYR A 60 -14.77 -6.67 -2.28
C TYR A 60 -15.82 -6.67 -1.17
N CYS A 61 -15.52 -6.04 -0.04
CA CYS A 61 -16.42 -5.98 1.10
C CYS A 61 -17.07 -4.61 1.16
N ILE A 62 -18.39 -4.56 0.97
CA ILE A 62 -19.15 -3.32 0.96
C ILE A 62 -19.59 -2.99 2.39
N ARG A 63 -19.51 -1.73 2.77
CA ARG A 63 -20.03 -1.26 4.05
C ARG A 63 -21.54 -1.04 3.93
N ASP A 64 -22.30 -1.76 4.75
CA ASP A 64 -23.76 -1.67 4.71
C ASP A 64 -24.29 -0.31 5.19
N ASP A 65 -23.52 0.39 5.99
CA ASP A 65 -23.90 1.68 6.56
C ASP A 65 -23.62 2.86 5.64
N LYS A 66 -23.10 2.60 4.42
CA LYS A 66 -22.81 3.63 3.44
C LYS A 66 -23.67 3.48 2.20
N PRO A 67 -24.08 4.58 1.60
CA PRO A 67 -24.78 4.51 0.31
C PRO A 67 -23.84 3.92 -0.75
N LEU A 68 -24.43 3.27 -1.75
CA LEU A 68 -23.67 2.75 -2.88
C LEU A 68 -22.96 3.90 -3.60
N GLY A 69 -21.68 3.69 -3.92
CA GLY A 69 -20.87 4.69 -4.59
C GLY A 69 -19.42 4.25 -4.66
N ARG A 70 -18.55 5.21 -5.01
CA ARG A 70 -17.13 4.94 -5.24
C ARG A 70 -16.39 4.53 -3.96
N ASP A 71 -16.81 5.07 -2.82
CA ASP A 71 -16.08 4.97 -1.56
C ASP A 71 -16.83 4.11 -0.55
N ASN A 72 -17.54 3.07 -1.01
CA ASN A 72 -18.37 2.25 -0.14
C ASN A 72 -17.74 0.92 0.25
N SER A 73 -16.53 0.60 -0.20
CA SER A 73 -15.85 -0.62 0.21
C SER A 73 -15.08 -0.42 1.51
N TRP A 74 -14.82 -1.50 2.22
CA TRP A 74 -13.98 -1.44 3.40
C TRP A 74 -12.56 -0.98 3.07
N PHE A 75 -12.07 -1.29 1.85
CA PHE A 75 -10.76 -0.79 1.40
C PHE A 75 -10.72 0.74 1.45
N ASP A 76 -11.72 1.40 0.85
CA ASP A 76 -11.73 2.86 0.78
C ASP A 76 -11.84 3.48 2.16
N TYR A 77 -12.61 2.88 3.05
CA TYR A 77 -12.72 3.32 4.43
C TYR A 77 -11.38 3.17 5.17
N ASP A 78 -10.73 2.01 5.04
CA ASP A 78 -9.49 1.73 5.73
C ASP A 78 -8.36 2.63 5.23
N VAL A 79 -8.32 2.93 3.93
CA VAL A 79 -7.35 3.88 3.38
C VAL A 79 -7.54 5.26 3.99
N ALA A 80 -8.79 5.71 4.15
CA ALA A 80 -9.07 6.99 4.78
C ALA A 80 -8.60 7.01 6.25
N GLU A 81 -8.76 5.89 6.96
CA GLU A 81 -8.28 5.76 8.35
C GLU A 81 -6.75 5.78 8.44
N LEU A 82 -6.06 5.33 7.39
CA LEU A 82 -4.60 5.35 7.37
C LEU A 82 -4.02 6.71 6.97
N ALA A 83 -4.83 7.61 6.41
CA ALA A 83 -4.35 8.90 5.91
C ALA A 83 -3.54 9.71 6.93
N PRO A 84 -3.89 9.74 8.24
CA PRO A 84 -3.08 10.47 9.23
C PRO A 84 -1.66 9.93 9.42
N LEU A 85 -1.39 8.70 8.99
CA LEU A 85 -0.05 8.10 9.07
C LEU A 85 0.82 8.46 7.88
N LEU A 86 0.26 9.10 6.86
CA LEU A 86 1.00 9.49 5.66
C LEU A 86 1.36 10.97 5.71
N PRO A 87 2.51 11.37 5.17
CA PRO A 87 3.52 10.54 4.52
C PRO A 87 4.27 9.66 5.51
N ALA A 88 4.67 8.47 5.04
CA ALA A 88 5.36 7.48 5.87
C ALA A 88 6.69 7.12 5.22
N LYS A 89 7.79 7.41 5.91
CA LYS A 89 9.14 7.21 5.38
C LYS A 89 9.51 5.73 5.34
N VAL A 90 9.95 5.27 4.18
CA VAL A 90 10.38 3.89 3.97
C VAL A 90 11.75 3.67 4.60
N VAL A 91 11.84 2.70 5.50
CA VAL A 91 13.09 2.38 6.20
C VAL A 91 13.67 1.02 5.80
N SER A 92 12.86 0.13 5.23
CA SER A 92 13.37 -1.13 4.71
C SER A 92 12.51 -1.65 3.56
N ILE A 93 13.16 -2.35 2.64
CA ILE A 93 12.52 -3.04 1.53
C ILE A 93 13.17 -4.40 1.42
N GLU A 94 12.36 -5.45 1.46
CA GLU A 94 12.83 -6.82 1.31
C GLU A 94 12.08 -7.49 0.18
N CYS A 95 12.81 -8.18 -0.68
CA CYS A 95 12.23 -8.98 -1.75
C CYS A 95 12.77 -10.40 -1.59
N SER A 96 11.87 -11.36 -1.39
CA SER A 96 12.26 -12.76 -1.21
C SER A 96 12.67 -13.39 -2.54
N GLU A 97 13.25 -14.61 -2.46
CA GLU A 97 13.56 -15.40 -3.66
C GLU A 97 12.30 -15.72 -4.47
N MET A 98 11.14 -15.74 -3.82
CA MET A 98 9.85 -15.97 -4.46
C MET A 98 9.20 -14.69 -4.96
N ASN A 99 9.93 -13.56 -4.89
CA ASN A 99 9.45 -12.23 -5.27
C ASN A 99 8.32 -11.67 -4.40
N ASP A 100 8.19 -12.18 -3.17
CA ASP A 100 7.37 -11.51 -2.17
C ASP A 100 8.04 -10.21 -1.77
N LEU A 101 7.27 -9.15 -1.66
CA LEU A 101 7.78 -7.83 -1.34
C LEU A 101 7.28 -7.39 0.03
N THR A 102 8.20 -6.87 0.85
CA THR A 102 7.86 -6.27 2.14
C THR A 102 8.48 -4.88 2.23
N ILE A 103 7.66 -3.88 2.49
CA ILE A 103 8.08 -2.49 2.67
C ILE A 103 7.69 -2.07 4.08
N CYS A 104 8.65 -1.60 4.86
CA CYS A 104 8.41 -1.10 6.21
C CYS A 104 8.69 0.39 6.29
N THR A 105 7.88 1.11 7.07
CA THR A 105 8.05 2.54 7.31
C THR A 105 8.44 2.80 8.76
N GLU A 106 8.97 4.00 9.02
CA GLU A 106 9.45 4.36 10.36
C GLU A 106 8.33 4.48 11.39
N ASN A 107 7.09 4.67 10.95
CA ASN A 107 5.94 4.82 11.85
C ASN A 107 5.12 3.53 12.00
N GLY A 108 5.70 2.39 11.67
CA GLY A 108 5.10 1.09 11.98
C GLY A 108 4.22 0.49 10.90
N LEU A 109 4.15 1.08 9.72
CA LEU A 109 3.44 0.47 8.59
C LEU A 109 4.31 -0.61 7.95
N ARG A 110 3.70 -1.72 7.60
CA ARG A 110 4.35 -2.82 6.89
C ARG A 110 3.44 -3.25 5.75
N ILE A 111 3.93 -3.10 4.53
CA ILE A 111 3.21 -3.51 3.33
C ILE A 111 3.80 -4.83 2.87
N GLU A 112 2.95 -5.86 2.78
CA GLU A 112 3.35 -7.18 2.31
C GLU A 112 2.55 -7.51 1.07
N LYS A 113 3.22 -7.85 -0.03
CA LYS A 113 2.53 -8.27 -1.23
C LYS A 113 3.16 -9.52 -1.81
N GLU A 114 2.32 -10.37 -2.38
CA GLU A 114 2.74 -11.56 -3.10
C GLU A 114 3.25 -11.21 -4.48
N PRO A 115 3.96 -12.13 -5.18
CA PRO A 115 4.35 -11.93 -6.56
C PRO A 115 3.13 -11.76 -7.47
N GLN A 116 3.29 -10.94 -8.47
CA GLN A 116 2.27 -10.77 -9.53
C GLN A 116 2.43 -11.80 -10.63
#